data_12a6bdd3babe45470b872e79ec73a430
#
_entry.id   12a6bdd3babe45470b872e79ec73a430
#
_cell.length_a   1.000
_cell.length_b   1.000
_cell.length_c   1.000
_cell.angle_alpha   90.00
_cell.angle_beta   90.00
_cell.angle_gamma   90.00
#
_symmetry.space_group_name_H-M   'P 1'
#
loop_
_entity.id
_entity.type
_entity.pdbx_description
1 polymer ?
#
loop_
_entity_poly.entity_id
_entity_poly.type
_entity_poly.pdbx_seq_one_letter_code
_entity_poly.pdbx_strand_id
1 'polypeptide(L)'
;EKEENEPIKAMIARAEQIVRKELGDSFLTDPFEQLVKCIRLVFASSRSQTVREYLKELSIDVLYGTAVTVQQMVFGNKNPSCLSGVLFTRNPITGNDELFGEYKEMTQGEDVVMGNIITHSISEIPEHIRAELLKYKTTLERELKHDLDIEFTVEDDRLYLLQTRRASISNYAKLVVGTDM
;
A
#
# COMPACT_ATOMS: atom_id res chain seq x y z
N GLU A 1 -16.46 16.91 -17.13
CA GLU A 1 -16.08 18.34 -17.24
C GLU A 1 -16.86 19.29 -16.31
N LYS A 2 -17.76 18.83 -15.43
CA LYS A 2 -18.51 19.67 -14.47
C LYS A 2 -18.10 19.47 -12.99
N GLU A 3 -17.18 18.56 -12.67
CA GLU A 3 -16.78 18.28 -11.29
C GLU A 3 -15.55 19.08 -10.81
N GLU A 4 -14.85 19.80 -11.68
CA GLU A 4 -13.59 20.47 -11.36
C GLU A 4 -13.69 21.75 -10.52
N ASN A 5 -14.86 22.28 -10.24
CA ASN A 5 -15.04 23.57 -9.54
C ASN A 5 -16.01 23.55 -8.36
N GLU A 6 -16.36 22.40 -7.79
CA GLU A 6 -17.18 22.37 -6.59
C GLU A 6 -16.33 22.78 -5.37
N PRO A 7 -16.76 23.79 -4.55
CA PRO A 7 -16.02 24.13 -3.33
C PRO A 7 -15.85 22.92 -2.44
N ILE A 8 -14.63 22.72 -1.89
CA ILE A 8 -14.29 21.56 -1.03
C ILE A 8 -15.35 21.30 0.06
N LYS A 9 -15.92 22.35 0.64
CA LYS A 9 -17.01 22.23 1.65
C LYS A 9 -18.25 21.53 1.09
N ALA A 10 -18.61 21.78 -0.18
CA ALA A 10 -19.76 21.15 -0.81
C ALA A 10 -19.47 19.67 -1.12
N MET A 11 -18.24 19.35 -1.53
CA MET A 11 -17.81 17.98 -1.72
C MET A 11 -17.84 17.20 -0.41
N ILE A 12 -17.33 17.77 0.70
CA ILE A 12 -17.38 17.15 2.02
C ILE A 12 -18.83 16.91 2.44
N ALA A 13 -19.69 17.91 2.33
CA ALA A 13 -21.11 17.78 2.72
C ALA A 13 -21.81 16.68 1.90
N ARG A 14 -21.54 16.58 0.61
CA ARG A 14 -22.06 15.52 -0.27
C ARG A 14 -21.55 14.14 0.14
N ALA A 15 -20.26 14.02 0.43
CA ALA A 15 -19.66 12.77 0.91
C ALA A 15 -20.28 12.33 2.24
N GLU A 16 -20.44 13.26 3.18
CA GLU A 16 -21.13 12.99 4.46
C GLU A 16 -22.58 12.51 4.27
N GLN A 17 -23.33 13.11 3.35
CA GLN A 17 -24.70 12.66 3.06
C GLN A 17 -24.75 11.24 2.53
N ILE A 18 -23.81 10.87 1.64
CA ILE A 18 -23.71 9.51 1.11
C ILE A 18 -23.38 8.54 2.25
N VAL A 19 -22.39 8.86 3.08
CA VAL A 19 -21.98 8.03 4.21
C VAL A 19 -23.15 7.84 5.20
N ARG A 20 -23.85 8.92 5.54
CA ARG A 20 -25.04 8.86 6.44
C ARG A 20 -26.12 7.95 5.89
N LYS A 21 -26.39 8.05 4.60
CA LYS A 21 -27.40 7.24 3.91
C LYS A 21 -27.02 5.75 3.89
N GLU A 22 -25.77 5.42 3.59
CA GLU A 22 -25.33 4.02 3.40
C GLU A 22 -24.92 3.36 4.74
N LEU A 23 -24.31 4.10 5.65
CA LEU A 23 -23.70 3.56 6.88
C LEU A 23 -24.35 4.05 8.17
N GLY A 24 -25.23 5.06 8.11
CA GLY A 24 -25.90 5.67 9.26
C GLY A 24 -25.11 6.82 9.90
N ASP A 25 -25.82 7.63 10.71
CA ASP A 25 -25.26 8.83 11.36
C ASP A 25 -24.11 8.51 12.34
N SER A 26 -24.24 7.44 13.08
CA SER A 26 -23.25 7.00 14.08
C SER A 26 -21.88 6.71 13.46
N PHE A 27 -21.82 6.30 12.18
CA PHE A 27 -20.55 6.06 11.49
C PHE A 27 -19.67 7.31 11.41
N LEU A 28 -20.25 8.51 11.32
CA LEU A 28 -19.48 9.77 11.25
C LEU A 28 -19.11 10.34 12.62
N THR A 29 -19.78 9.89 13.69
CA THR A 29 -19.66 10.50 15.03
C THR A 29 -19.03 9.58 16.07
N ASP A 30 -19.03 8.26 15.84
CA ASP A 30 -18.48 7.27 16.77
C ASP A 30 -17.31 6.52 16.12
N PRO A 31 -16.05 6.83 16.50
CA PRO A 31 -14.86 6.15 15.97
C PRO A 31 -14.84 4.64 16.23
N PHE A 32 -15.44 4.19 17.33
CA PHE A 32 -15.48 2.76 17.64
C PHE A 32 -16.47 2.03 16.72
N GLU A 33 -17.61 2.64 16.44
CA GLU A 33 -18.55 2.09 15.45
C GLU A 33 -17.95 2.07 14.03
N GLN A 34 -17.19 3.11 13.64
CA GLN A 34 -16.41 3.11 12.40
C GLN A 34 -15.48 1.89 12.35
N LEU A 35 -14.68 1.69 13.38
CA LEU A 35 -13.74 0.59 13.47
C LEU A 35 -14.44 -0.77 13.32
N VAL A 36 -15.51 -0.99 14.06
CA VAL A 36 -16.26 -2.26 14.01
C VAL A 36 -16.83 -2.50 12.62
N LYS A 37 -17.39 -1.47 11.97
CA LYS A 37 -17.90 -1.58 10.59
C LYS A 37 -16.80 -1.87 9.59
N CYS A 38 -15.66 -1.19 9.67
CA CYS A 38 -14.51 -1.43 8.81
C CYS A 38 -14.00 -2.86 8.96
N ILE A 39 -13.84 -3.37 10.17
CA ILE A 39 -13.45 -4.76 10.43
C ILE A 39 -14.44 -5.73 9.77
N ARG A 40 -15.74 -5.51 9.94
CA ARG A 40 -16.78 -6.36 9.31
C ARG A 40 -16.69 -6.34 7.78
N LEU A 41 -16.42 -5.18 7.18
CA LEU A 41 -16.25 -5.06 5.73
C LEU A 41 -15.02 -5.81 5.23
N VAL A 42 -13.89 -5.76 5.93
CA VAL A 42 -12.70 -6.54 5.60
C VAL A 42 -12.99 -8.04 5.66
N PHE A 43 -13.68 -8.52 6.70
CA PHE A 43 -14.10 -9.92 6.77
C PHE A 43 -15.09 -10.30 5.66
N ALA A 44 -16.00 -9.41 5.31
CA ALA A 44 -16.96 -9.66 4.22
C ALA A 44 -16.27 -9.70 2.86
N SER A 45 -15.26 -8.86 2.62
CA SER A 45 -14.53 -8.79 1.35
C SER A 45 -13.84 -10.12 0.99
N SER A 46 -13.39 -10.89 1.97
CA SER A 46 -12.79 -12.21 1.76
C SER A 46 -13.74 -13.23 1.09
N ARG A 47 -15.04 -12.95 1.13
CA ARG A 47 -16.09 -13.76 0.51
C ARG A 47 -16.58 -13.21 -0.82
N SER A 48 -15.95 -12.14 -1.34
CA SER A 48 -16.30 -11.58 -2.66
C SER A 48 -16.05 -12.58 -3.79
N GLN A 49 -16.75 -12.40 -4.90
CA GLN A 49 -16.58 -13.26 -6.07
C GLN A 49 -15.15 -13.18 -6.60
N THR A 50 -14.58 -11.97 -6.69
CA THR A 50 -13.21 -11.72 -7.15
C THR A 50 -12.18 -12.50 -6.32
N VAL A 51 -12.30 -12.47 -4.98
CA VAL A 51 -11.39 -13.21 -4.11
C VAL A 51 -11.56 -14.73 -4.31
N ARG A 52 -12.78 -15.22 -4.45
CA ARG A 52 -13.02 -16.64 -4.71
C ARG A 52 -12.44 -17.13 -6.04
N GLU A 53 -12.53 -16.32 -7.09
CA GLU A 53 -11.93 -16.62 -8.39
C GLU A 53 -10.41 -16.65 -8.31
N TYR A 54 -9.80 -15.63 -7.68
CA TYR A 54 -8.37 -15.56 -7.46
C TYR A 54 -7.81 -16.74 -6.66
N LEU A 55 -8.49 -17.14 -5.58
CA LEU A 55 -8.07 -18.29 -4.77
C LEU A 55 -8.18 -19.64 -5.52
N LYS A 56 -9.18 -19.77 -6.40
CA LYS A 56 -9.30 -20.95 -7.29
C LYS A 56 -8.14 -21.05 -8.27
N GLU A 57 -7.74 -19.92 -8.88
CA GLU A 57 -6.59 -19.89 -9.80
C GLU A 57 -5.29 -20.32 -9.09
N LEU A 58 -5.13 -19.91 -7.84
CA LEU A 58 -3.96 -20.25 -7.03
C LEU A 58 -4.04 -21.64 -6.37
N SER A 59 -5.15 -22.36 -6.52
CA SER A 59 -5.41 -23.63 -5.82
C SER A 59 -5.26 -23.55 -4.30
N ILE A 60 -5.65 -22.38 -3.72
CA ILE A 60 -5.59 -22.13 -2.28
C ILE A 60 -6.95 -22.46 -1.64
N ASP A 61 -6.94 -23.30 -0.61
CA ASP A 61 -8.13 -23.57 0.19
C ASP A 61 -8.41 -22.43 1.18
N VAL A 62 -9.65 -21.92 1.17
CA VAL A 62 -10.09 -20.71 1.92
C VAL A 62 -10.36 -20.99 3.40
N LEU A 63 -9.96 -22.12 3.93
CA LEU A 63 -10.27 -22.53 5.31
C LEU A 63 -9.77 -21.59 6.40
N TYR A 64 -8.75 -20.76 6.11
CA TYR A 64 -8.11 -19.90 7.13
C TYR A 64 -8.71 -18.49 7.26
N GLY A 65 -9.61 -18.08 6.38
CA GLY A 65 -10.25 -16.77 6.42
C GLY A 65 -9.27 -15.61 6.18
N THR A 66 -9.58 -14.45 6.73
CA THR A 66 -8.75 -13.25 6.66
C THR A 66 -8.45 -12.72 8.06
N ALA A 67 -7.39 -11.94 8.19
CA ALA A 67 -7.04 -11.20 9.40
C ALA A 67 -7.20 -9.70 9.16
N VAL A 68 -7.32 -8.93 10.24
CA VAL A 68 -7.40 -7.47 10.20
C VAL A 68 -6.32 -6.89 11.08
N THR A 69 -5.53 -5.98 10.52
CA THR A 69 -4.57 -5.17 11.25
C THR A 69 -5.13 -3.76 11.39
N VAL A 70 -5.17 -3.23 12.60
CA VAL A 70 -5.52 -1.84 12.89
C VAL A 70 -4.23 -1.08 13.13
N GLN A 71 -3.91 -0.13 12.27
CA GLN A 71 -2.69 0.67 12.39
C GLN A 71 -2.99 2.16 12.25
N GLN A 72 -2.11 2.99 12.79
CA GLN A 72 -2.21 4.44 12.63
C GLN A 72 -2.09 4.80 11.14
N MET A 73 -2.95 5.69 10.68
CA MET A 73 -2.87 6.24 9.34
C MET A 73 -1.75 7.28 9.27
N VAL A 74 -0.97 7.25 8.19
CA VAL A 74 0.04 8.25 7.83
C VAL A 74 -0.29 8.85 6.48
N PHE A 75 0.14 10.10 6.26
CA PHE A 75 -0.32 10.91 5.14
C PHE A 75 0.83 11.33 4.23
N GLY A 76 0.94 10.68 3.07
CA GLY A 76 1.89 11.02 2.01
C GLY A 76 1.53 12.29 1.22
N ASN A 77 0.39 12.90 1.52
CA ASN A 77 -0.14 14.09 0.83
C ASN A 77 -0.35 15.31 1.76
N LYS A 78 0.22 15.31 2.94
CA LYS A 78 0.03 16.35 3.96
C LYS A 78 0.73 17.66 3.59
N ASN A 79 1.92 17.59 3.03
CA ASN A 79 2.74 18.73 2.62
C ASN A 79 3.78 18.28 1.57
N PRO A 80 4.51 19.23 0.92
CA PRO A 80 5.45 18.90 -0.16
C PRO A 80 6.63 17.99 0.21
N SER A 81 6.95 17.82 1.50
CA SER A 81 7.98 16.85 1.93
C SER A 81 7.44 15.44 2.14
N CYS A 82 6.11 15.28 2.05
CA CYS A 82 5.46 13.98 2.17
C CYS A 82 5.39 13.27 0.82
N LEU A 83 5.53 11.96 0.85
CA LEU A 83 5.45 11.11 -0.35
C LEU A 83 4.97 9.71 0.02
N SER A 84 4.50 8.96 -0.98
CA SER A 84 4.24 7.53 -0.85
C SER A 84 4.86 6.77 -2.00
N GLY A 85 5.19 5.51 -1.79
CA GLY A 85 5.82 4.70 -2.79
C GLY A 85 5.69 3.20 -2.56
N VAL A 86 6.08 2.46 -3.58
CA VAL A 86 6.22 1.01 -3.57
C VAL A 86 7.60 0.64 -4.05
N LEU A 87 8.23 -0.33 -3.44
CA LEU A 87 9.54 -0.81 -3.85
C LEU A 87 9.68 -2.32 -3.68
N PHE A 88 10.51 -2.88 -4.54
CA PHE A 88 11.05 -4.22 -4.40
C PHE A 88 12.47 -4.13 -3.84
N THR A 89 12.82 -5.01 -2.93
CA THR A 89 14.17 -5.07 -2.35
C THR A 89 15.22 -5.60 -3.34
N ARG A 90 14.78 -6.27 -4.39
CA ARG A 90 15.54 -6.63 -5.60
C ARG A 90 14.75 -6.29 -6.84
N ASN A 91 15.43 -6.08 -7.96
CA ASN A 91 14.78 -5.87 -9.24
C ASN A 91 13.95 -7.12 -9.62
N PRO A 92 12.61 -7.03 -9.70
CA PRO A 92 11.75 -8.20 -9.90
C PRO A 92 11.86 -8.81 -11.30
N ILE A 93 12.47 -8.09 -12.25
CA ILE A 93 12.65 -8.53 -13.64
C ILE A 93 14.01 -9.20 -13.80
N THR A 94 15.07 -8.56 -13.33
CA THR A 94 16.48 -8.99 -13.54
C THR A 94 17.04 -9.80 -12.38
N GLY A 95 16.51 -9.67 -11.17
CA GLY A 95 17.04 -10.28 -9.95
C GLY A 95 18.23 -9.54 -9.33
N ASN A 96 18.67 -8.42 -9.93
CA ASN A 96 19.78 -7.64 -9.41
C ASN A 96 19.51 -7.14 -8.00
N ASP A 97 20.56 -7.11 -7.15
CA ASP A 97 20.48 -6.59 -5.80
C ASP A 97 20.49 -5.06 -5.77
N GLU A 98 19.34 -4.50 -6.10
CA GLU A 98 19.10 -3.05 -6.13
C GLU A 98 17.66 -2.74 -5.68
N LEU A 99 17.45 -1.57 -5.06
CA LEU A 99 16.09 -1.08 -4.83
C LEU A 99 15.44 -0.76 -6.18
N PHE A 100 14.31 -1.36 -6.43
CA PHE A 100 13.53 -1.16 -7.65
C PHE A 100 12.11 -0.76 -7.29
N GLY A 101 11.59 0.33 -7.85
CA GLY A 101 10.25 0.78 -7.54
C GLY A 101 10.02 2.23 -7.91
N GLU A 102 8.96 2.79 -7.37
CA GLU A 102 8.49 4.12 -7.70
C GLU A 102 7.88 4.83 -6.49
N TYR A 103 7.90 6.15 -6.54
CA TYR A 103 7.29 7.00 -5.52
C TYR A 103 6.67 8.24 -6.14
N LYS A 104 5.84 8.94 -5.36
CA LYS A 104 5.28 10.23 -5.74
C LYS A 104 5.10 11.12 -4.51
N GLU A 105 5.50 12.38 -4.65
CA GLU A 105 5.26 13.41 -3.64
C GLU A 105 3.78 13.80 -3.61
N MET A 106 3.33 14.32 -2.48
CA MET A 106 1.97 14.81 -2.24
C MET A 106 0.88 13.80 -2.61
N THR A 107 1.10 12.50 -2.34
CA THR A 107 0.24 11.42 -2.79
C THR A 107 0.05 10.38 -1.71
N GLN A 108 -1.14 9.78 -1.66
CA GLN A 108 -1.41 8.58 -0.86
C GLN A 108 -0.95 7.33 -1.60
N GLY A 109 -0.57 6.28 -0.85
CA GLY A 109 -0.06 5.03 -1.42
C GLY A 109 -1.03 4.36 -2.39
N GLU A 110 -2.33 4.49 -2.17
CA GLU A 110 -3.38 3.95 -3.04
C GLU A 110 -3.24 4.43 -4.49
N ASP A 111 -2.97 5.72 -4.71
CA ASP A 111 -2.83 6.30 -6.05
C ASP A 111 -1.58 5.76 -6.77
N VAL A 112 -0.49 5.49 -6.03
CA VAL A 112 0.74 4.88 -6.57
C VAL A 112 0.47 3.44 -6.98
N VAL A 113 -0.14 2.65 -6.10
CA VAL A 113 -0.44 1.22 -6.34
C VAL A 113 -1.40 1.01 -7.51
N MET A 114 -2.37 1.91 -7.69
CA MET A 114 -3.32 1.84 -8.81
C MET A 114 -2.70 2.21 -10.17
N GLY A 115 -1.50 2.80 -10.19
CA GLY A 115 -0.83 3.20 -11.43
C GLY A 115 -1.53 4.34 -12.20
N ASN A 116 -2.37 5.14 -11.53
CA ASN A 116 -3.17 6.18 -12.15
C ASN A 116 -2.44 7.53 -12.28
N ILE A 117 -1.22 7.62 -11.76
CA ILE A 117 -0.44 8.86 -11.68
C ILE A 117 0.96 8.67 -12.25
N ILE A 118 1.58 9.77 -12.67
CA ILE A 118 2.99 9.78 -13.09
C ILE A 118 3.86 9.77 -11.82
N THR A 119 4.71 8.75 -11.72
CA THR A 119 5.62 8.50 -10.59
C THR A 119 7.07 8.82 -10.94
N HIS A 120 7.94 8.86 -9.93
CA HIS A 120 9.39 8.96 -10.06
C HIS A 120 10.02 7.61 -9.72
N SER A 121 11.18 7.32 -10.32
CA SER A 121 11.94 6.12 -9.96
C SER A 121 12.45 6.20 -8.52
N ILE A 122 12.45 5.07 -7.81
CA ILE A 122 13.03 4.99 -6.45
C ILE A 122 14.51 5.40 -6.41
N SER A 123 15.22 5.36 -7.53
CA SER A 123 16.60 5.84 -7.64
C SER A 123 16.74 7.35 -7.45
N GLU A 124 15.66 8.11 -7.64
CA GLU A 124 15.61 9.57 -7.52
C GLU A 124 15.13 10.05 -6.15
N ILE A 125 14.73 9.11 -5.27
CA ILE A 125 14.23 9.45 -3.92
C ILE A 125 15.32 10.18 -3.11
N PRO A 126 14.96 11.13 -2.21
CA PRO A 126 15.93 11.82 -1.38
C PRO A 126 16.89 10.86 -0.66
N GLU A 127 18.19 11.17 -0.66
CA GLU A 127 19.25 10.26 -0.21
C GLU A 127 19.07 9.79 1.24
N HIS A 128 18.58 10.65 2.14
CA HIS A 128 18.35 10.26 3.53
C HIS A 128 17.23 9.20 3.65
N ILE A 129 16.17 9.31 2.83
CA ILE A 129 15.10 8.30 2.78
C ILE A 129 15.62 7.00 2.15
N ARG A 130 16.40 7.12 1.07
CA ARG A 130 17.04 5.96 0.43
C ARG A 130 17.94 5.19 1.38
N ALA A 131 18.76 5.89 2.16
CA ALA A 131 19.63 5.27 3.15
C ALA A 131 18.84 4.52 4.23
N GLU A 132 17.69 5.05 4.64
CA GLU A 132 16.81 4.40 5.60
C GLU A 132 16.11 3.17 4.98
N LEU A 133 15.62 3.26 3.75
CA LEU A 133 15.05 2.13 3.01
C LEU A 133 16.07 0.97 2.85
N LEU A 134 17.33 1.27 2.57
CA LEU A 134 18.39 0.27 2.49
C LEU A 134 18.65 -0.44 3.83
N LYS A 135 18.56 0.26 4.96
CA LYS A 135 18.64 -0.37 6.29
C LYS A 135 17.47 -1.32 6.54
N TYR A 136 16.25 -0.89 6.19
CA TYR A 136 15.08 -1.75 6.29
C TYR A 136 15.18 -2.96 5.36
N LYS A 137 15.59 -2.77 4.09
CA LYS A 137 15.86 -3.87 3.16
C LYS A 137 16.74 -4.93 3.82
N THR A 138 17.95 -4.53 4.26
CA THR A 138 18.92 -5.44 4.87
C THR A 138 18.34 -6.19 6.08
N THR A 139 17.61 -5.48 6.94
CA THR A 139 17.02 -6.07 8.15
C THR A 139 15.92 -7.06 7.79
N LEU A 140 14.99 -6.66 6.93
CA LEU A 140 13.81 -7.46 6.58
C LEU A 140 14.17 -8.70 5.76
N GLU A 141 15.09 -8.59 4.79
CA GLU A 141 15.57 -9.75 4.03
C GLU A 141 16.27 -10.77 4.92
N ARG A 142 17.06 -10.29 5.89
CA ARG A 142 17.72 -11.19 6.87
C ARG A 142 16.70 -11.93 7.73
N GLU A 143 15.67 -11.27 8.22
CA GLU A 143 14.66 -11.84 9.12
C GLU A 143 13.64 -12.72 8.37
N LEU A 144 13.18 -12.26 7.21
CA LEU A 144 12.11 -12.93 6.46
C LEU A 144 12.63 -13.97 5.45
N LYS A 145 13.93 -13.94 5.11
CA LYS A 145 14.61 -14.91 4.22
C LYS A 145 14.05 -14.97 2.80
N HIS A 146 13.60 -13.84 2.27
CA HIS A 146 13.19 -13.73 0.87
C HIS A 146 13.15 -12.26 0.43
N ASP A 147 13.09 -12.03 -0.88
CA ASP A 147 12.90 -10.71 -1.48
C ASP A 147 11.50 -10.19 -1.17
N LEU A 148 11.41 -8.87 -0.99
CA LEU A 148 10.21 -8.20 -0.51
C LEU A 148 9.68 -7.18 -1.50
N ASP A 149 8.37 -7.05 -1.49
CA ASP A 149 7.58 -5.95 -2.01
C ASP A 149 7.12 -5.13 -0.79
N ILE A 150 7.43 -3.84 -0.78
CA ILE A 150 7.24 -2.96 0.39
C ILE A 150 6.46 -1.73 -0.03
N GLU A 151 5.38 -1.45 0.69
CA GLU A 151 4.65 -0.19 0.61
C GLU A 151 5.13 0.73 1.73
N PHE A 152 5.43 1.99 1.40
CA PHE A 152 5.95 2.96 2.36
C PHE A 152 5.36 4.35 2.15
N THR A 153 5.39 5.15 3.21
CA THR A 153 5.02 6.56 3.19
C THR A 153 6.01 7.36 4.01
N VAL A 154 6.34 8.55 3.55
CA VAL A 154 7.09 9.55 4.31
C VAL A 154 6.12 10.67 4.71
N GLU A 155 5.99 10.89 6.01
CA GLU A 155 5.23 12.01 6.57
C GLU A 155 6.16 12.84 7.45
N ASP A 156 6.26 14.15 7.16
CA ASP A 156 7.11 15.09 7.90
C ASP A 156 8.57 14.57 8.04
N ASP A 157 9.19 14.17 6.93
CA ASP A 157 10.55 13.59 6.82
C ASP A 157 10.77 12.27 7.57
N ARG A 158 9.72 11.64 8.09
CA ARG A 158 9.78 10.35 8.76
C ARG A 158 9.25 9.24 7.88
N LEU A 159 10.06 8.19 7.69
CA LEU A 159 9.69 7.01 6.92
C LEU A 159 8.83 6.04 7.76
N TYR A 160 7.77 5.55 7.15
CA TYR A 160 6.88 4.53 7.68
C TYR A 160 6.74 3.39 6.68
N LEU A 161 7.01 2.18 7.09
CA LEU A 161 6.69 0.98 6.32
C LEU A 161 5.25 0.58 6.62
N LEU A 162 4.42 0.49 5.59
CA LEU A 162 2.99 0.21 5.75
C LEU A 162 2.68 -1.27 5.61
N GLN A 163 3.31 -1.92 4.64
CA GLN A 163 3.11 -3.32 4.32
C GLN A 163 4.39 -3.91 3.75
N THR A 164 4.65 -5.17 4.07
CA THR A 164 5.67 -5.99 3.42
C THR A 164 5.06 -7.32 3.02
N ARG A 165 5.40 -7.78 1.83
CA ARG A 165 5.01 -9.11 1.35
C ARG A 165 6.13 -9.72 0.54
N ARG A 166 6.08 -11.02 0.34
CA ARG A 166 7.03 -11.70 -0.54
C ARG A 166 6.88 -11.16 -1.96
N ALA A 167 8.00 -10.76 -2.57
CA ALA A 167 8.01 -10.25 -3.93
C ALA A 167 7.59 -11.33 -4.94
N SER A 168 6.77 -10.93 -5.91
CA SER A 168 6.51 -11.72 -7.10
C SER A 168 7.56 -11.36 -8.15
N ILE A 169 8.49 -12.26 -8.43
CA ILE A 169 9.63 -12.04 -9.33
C ILE A 169 9.55 -12.93 -10.56
N SER A 170 10.13 -12.49 -11.67
CA SER A 170 10.19 -13.24 -12.92
C SER A 170 10.95 -14.57 -12.77
N ASN A 171 10.72 -15.51 -13.68
CA ASN A 171 11.48 -16.76 -13.66
C ASN A 171 12.97 -16.55 -13.87
N TYR A 172 13.36 -15.55 -14.64
CA TYR A 172 14.77 -15.17 -14.82
C TYR A 172 15.35 -14.63 -13.50
N ALA A 173 14.66 -13.71 -12.83
CA ALA A 173 15.08 -13.20 -11.54
C ALA A 173 15.23 -14.31 -10.48
N LYS A 174 14.35 -15.32 -10.47
CA LYS A 174 14.48 -16.49 -9.57
C LYS A 174 15.77 -17.27 -9.79
N LEU A 175 16.23 -17.39 -11.05
CA LEU A 175 17.50 -18.05 -11.34
C LEU A 175 18.68 -17.23 -10.81
N VAL A 176 18.70 -15.92 -11.03
CA VAL A 176 19.75 -15.02 -10.53
C VAL A 176 19.80 -15.05 -9.00
N VAL A 177 18.68 -14.86 -8.33
CA VAL A 177 18.60 -14.91 -6.86
C VAL A 177 19.06 -16.25 -6.30
N GLY A 178 18.70 -17.36 -6.96
CA GLY A 178 19.14 -18.71 -6.53
C GLY A 178 20.63 -18.97 -6.68
N THR A 179 21.36 -18.15 -7.46
CA THR A 179 22.83 -18.24 -7.57
C THR A 179 23.55 -17.35 -6.56
N ASP A 180 22.87 -16.38 -5.97
CA ASP A 180 23.44 -15.43 -4.99
C ASP A 180 23.37 -15.95 -3.54
N MET A 181 22.57 -17.02 -3.30
CA MET A 181 22.44 -17.70 -2.01
C MET A 181 23.40 -18.88 -1.90
#